data_5ec9e3a1e44dbf470d68fe1910f1356b
#
_entry.id   5ec9e3a1e44dbf470d68fe1910f1356b
#
_cell.length_a   1.000
_cell.length_b   1.000
_cell.length_c   1.000
_cell.angle_alpha   90.00
_cell.angle_beta   90.00
_cell.angle_gamma   90.00
#
_symmetry.space_group_name_H-M   'P 1'
#
loop_
_entity.id
_entity.type
_entity.pdbx_description
1 polymer ?
#
loop_
_entity_poly.entity_id
_entity_poly.type
_entity_poly.pdbx_seq_one_letter_code
_entity_poly.pdbx_strand_id
1 'polypeptide(L)'
;MVSSAVKKYAALCMVCLCSSLFFLGLYQFNNKYIQNTIQAANGILALSEEELQKSPVRFLVSGWAFYPDALLTPEEIQDESHYMRYLSIGEQTNFSSPANPSPYGCGTYQMTFFLPERKETYALEIPEVFSAYNLYLDHDLILQMGEPAQGTPLVQNRMVTFHGGKPVTLTI
;
A
#
# COMPACT_ATOMS: atom_id res chain seq x y z
N MET A 1 51.57 5.88 24.96
CA MET A 1 50.54 5.00 25.59
C MET A 1 49.20 5.70 25.51
N VAL A 2 48.20 5.10 24.84
CA VAL A 2 46.85 5.66 24.79
C VAL A 2 46.21 5.51 26.17
N SER A 3 45.67 6.62 26.72
CA SER A 3 45.04 6.67 28.04
C SER A 3 43.91 5.61 28.15
N SER A 4 43.77 4.97 29.31
CA SER A 4 42.72 4.01 29.62
C SER A 4 41.30 4.59 29.34
N ALA A 5 41.12 5.88 29.59
CA ALA A 5 39.85 6.58 29.29
C ALA A 5 39.55 6.61 27.78
N VAL A 6 40.54 6.89 26.92
CA VAL A 6 40.37 6.90 25.47
C VAL A 6 39.96 5.51 24.96
N LYS A 7 40.54 4.44 25.48
CA LYS A 7 40.13 3.05 25.11
C LYS A 7 38.69 2.75 25.49
N LYS A 8 38.23 3.21 26.65
CA LYS A 8 36.84 3.03 27.10
C LYS A 8 35.84 3.77 26.19
N TYR A 9 36.15 5.02 25.86
CA TYR A 9 35.29 5.79 24.94
C TYR A 9 35.27 5.20 23.52
N ALA A 10 36.42 4.76 23.01
CA ALA A 10 36.51 4.09 21.73
C ALA A 10 35.68 2.80 21.69
N ALA A 11 35.73 1.98 22.76
CA ALA A 11 34.90 0.77 22.86
C ALA A 11 33.43 1.12 22.91
N LEU A 12 33.03 2.15 23.67
CA LEU A 12 31.61 2.58 23.72
C LEU A 12 31.13 3.07 22.35
N CYS A 13 31.91 3.89 21.68
CA CYS A 13 31.58 4.35 20.32
C CYS A 13 31.43 3.18 19.32
N MET A 14 32.32 2.18 19.43
CA MET A 14 32.25 0.98 18.57
C MET A 14 30.97 0.19 18.84
N VAL A 15 30.58 -0.02 20.09
CA VAL A 15 29.34 -0.71 20.45
C VAL A 15 28.13 0.05 19.91
N CYS A 16 28.07 1.37 20.09
CA CYS A 16 26.99 2.20 19.55
C CYS A 16 26.92 2.10 18.02
N LEU A 17 28.05 2.16 17.33
CA LEU A 17 28.12 2.05 15.88
C LEU A 17 27.62 0.67 15.39
N CYS A 18 28.11 -0.41 16.00
CA CYS A 18 27.69 -1.77 15.66
C CYS A 18 26.20 -1.98 15.90
N SER A 19 25.67 -1.48 17.03
CA SER A 19 24.23 -1.53 17.31
C SER A 19 23.42 -0.77 16.27
N SER A 20 23.84 0.44 15.92
CA SER A 20 23.14 1.24 14.90
C SER A 20 23.16 0.55 13.54
N LEU A 21 24.28 0.00 13.12
CA LEU A 21 24.38 -0.75 11.85
C LEU A 21 23.55 -2.01 11.86
N PHE A 22 23.47 -2.71 13.00
CA PHE A 22 22.62 -3.89 13.15
C PHE A 22 21.12 -3.53 13.00
N PHE A 23 20.64 -2.48 13.67
CA PHE A 23 19.26 -2.04 13.54
C PHE A 23 18.94 -1.50 12.15
N LEU A 24 19.88 -0.79 11.51
CA LEU A 24 19.73 -0.38 10.12
C LEU A 24 19.62 -1.59 9.18
N GLY A 25 20.43 -2.62 9.41
CA GLY A 25 20.36 -3.87 8.65
C GLY A 25 19.02 -4.59 8.83
N LEU A 26 18.53 -4.69 10.06
CA LEU A 26 17.20 -5.25 10.34
C LEU A 26 16.08 -4.44 9.66
N TYR A 27 16.16 -3.12 9.73
CA TYR A 27 15.20 -2.24 9.06
C TYR A 27 15.17 -2.46 7.55
N GLN A 28 16.33 -2.53 6.90
CA GLN A 28 16.44 -2.78 5.47
C GLN A 28 15.91 -4.16 5.07
N PHE A 29 16.23 -5.18 5.88
CA PHE A 29 15.81 -6.55 5.62
C PHE A 29 14.29 -6.75 5.75
N ASN A 30 13.67 -6.10 6.73
CA ASN A 30 12.23 -6.27 7.05
C ASN A 30 11.34 -5.14 6.50
N ASN A 31 11.89 -4.25 5.69
CA ASN A 31 11.13 -3.12 5.16
C ASN A 31 10.27 -3.52 3.96
N LYS A 32 8.96 -3.75 4.23
CA LYS A 32 7.98 -4.09 3.19
C LYS A 32 7.77 -3.00 2.13
N TYR A 33 8.21 -1.78 2.38
CA TYR A 33 8.11 -0.66 1.44
C TYR A 33 9.29 -0.63 0.44
N ILE A 34 10.37 -1.36 0.70
CA ILE A 34 11.52 -1.49 -0.20
C ILE A 34 11.49 -2.89 -0.82
N GLN A 35 10.81 -3.03 -1.94
CA GLN A 35 10.72 -4.31 -2.66
C GLN A 35 11.43 -4.22 -4.00
N ASN A 36 12.34 -5.18 -4.25
CA ASN A 36 12.97 -5.39 -5.56
C ASN A 36 12.06 -6.23 -6.49
N THR A 37 10.78 -5.89 -6.52
CA THR A 37 9.78 -6.57 -7.36
C THR A 37 9.10 -5.56 -8.26
N ILE A 38 8.48 -6.04 -9.34
CA ILE A 38 7.67 -5.16 -10.19
C ILE A 38 6.57 -4.53 -9.33
N GLN A 39 6.53 -3.22 -9.37
CA GLN A 39 5.54 -2.39 -8.68
C GLN A 39 4.48 -1.94 -9.67
N ALA A 40 3.30 -1.60 -9.15
CA ALA A 40 2.29 -0.94 -9.95
C ALA A 40 2.74 0.45 -10.40
N ALA A 41 2.30 0.86 -11.56
CA ALA A 41 2.53 2.19 -12.11
C ALA A 41 1.25 2.72 -12.77
N ASN A 42 0.94 3.98 -12.53
CA ASN A 42 -0.21 4.64 -13.14
C ASN A 42 -1.53 3.85 -12.97
N GLY A 43 -1.79 3.36 -11.75
CA GLY A 43 -3.00 2.60 -11.45
C GLY A 43 -3.02 1.18 -12.00
N ILE A 44 -1.92 0.66 -12.52
CA ILE A 44 -1.87 -0.66 -13.18
C ILE A 44 -0.78 -1.53 -12.58
N LEU A 45 -1.11 -2.78 -12.25
CA LEU A 45 -0.18 -3.85 -11.90
C LEU A 45 -0.35 -5.00 -12.88
N ALA A 46 0.65 -5.22 -13.73
CA ALA A 46 0.69 -6.36 -14.65
C ALA A 46 1.79 -7.33 -14.21
N LEU A 47 1.46 -8.59 -14.03
CA LEU A 47 2.38 -9.64 -13.58
C LEU A 47 2.27 -10.85 -14.50
N SER A 48 3.43 -11.40 -14.85
CA SER A 48 3.56 -12.67 -15.56
C SER A 48 3.55 -13.86 -14.59
N GLU A 49 3.36 -15.06 -15.12
CA GLU A 49 3.45 -16.30 -14.36
C GLU A 49 4.84 -16.49 -13.70
N GLU A 50 5.91 -16.13 -14.42
CA GLU A 50 7.29 -16.22 -13.93
C GLU A 50 7.52 -15.30 -12.73
N GLU A 51 7.00 -14.08 -12.79
CA GLU A 51 7.11 -13.10 -11.70
C GLU A 51 6.35 -13.53 -10.45
N LEU A 52 5.19 -14.15 -10.62
CA LEU A 52 4.41 -14.70 -9.52
C LEU A 52 5.06 -15.92 -8.87
N GLN A 53 5.71 -16.77 -9.66
CA GLN A 53 6.47 -17.91 -9.12
C GLN A 53 7.72 -17.44 -8.36
N LYS A 54 8.40 -16.42 -8.84
CA LYS A 54 9.58 -15.86 -8.21
C LYS A 54 9.25 -15.10 -6.92
N SER A 55 8.12 -14.42 -6.87
CA SER A 55 7.66 -13.65 -5.73
C SER A 55 6.13 -13.76 -5.57
N PRO A 56 5.64 -14.80 -4.90
CA PRO A 56 4.21 -15.08 -4.80
C PRO A 56 3.47 -14.11 -3.87
N VAL A 57 4.18 -13.48 -2.93
CA VAL A 57 3.61 -12.48 -2.02
C VAL A 57 4.13 -11.11 -2.38
N ARG A 58 3.23 -10.15 -2.50
CA ARG A 58 3.55 -8.76 -2.87
C ARG A 58 2.78 -7.79 -2.01
N PHE A 59 3.43 -6.68 -1.68
CA PHE A 59 2.77 -5.57 -1.03
C PHE A 59 2.41 -4.52 -2.09
N LEU A 60 1.14 -4.13 -2.12
CA LEU A 60 0.61 -3.16 -3.07
C LEU A 60 0.83 -1.75 -2.52
N VAL A 61 2.07 -1.27 -2.58
CA VAL A 61 2.47 0.01 -1.99
C VAL A 61 2.39 1.13 -3.02
N SER A 62 2.92 0.94 -4.22
CA SER A 62 3.15 2.01 -5.20
C SER A 62 2.12 2.02 -6.32
N GLY A 63 1.98 3.17 -6.97
CA GLY A 63 1.30 3.31 -8.25
C GLY A 63 -0.22 3.35 -8.19
N TRP A 64 -0.82 3.60 -7.04
CA TRP A 64 -2.26 3.77 -6.89
C TRP A 64 -2.75 5.04 -7.59
N ALA A 65 -3.84 4.94 -8.34
CA ALA A 65 -4.64 6.11 -8.67
C ALA A 65 -5.39 6.54 -7.40
N PHE A 66 -5.35 7.83 -7.09
CA PHE A 66 -5.95 8.40 -5.88
C PHE A 66 -6.79 9.62 -6.20
N TYR A 67 -8.01 9.62 -5.72
CA TYR A 67 -9.01 10.68 -5.87
C TYR A 67 -9.23 11.34 -4.51
N PRO A 68 -8.60 12.49 -4.23
CA PRO A 68 -8.74 13.18 -2.95
C PRO A 68 -10.12 13.81 -2.79
N ASP A 69 -10.58 13.96 -1.54
CA ASP A 69 -11.88 14.52 -1.14
C ASP A 69 -13.11 13.85 -1.77
N ALA A 70 -12.98 12.60 -2.22
CA ALA A 70 -14.05 11.91 -2.92
C ALA A 70 -14.18 10.46 -2.43
N LEU A 71 -15.39 10.05 -2.07
CA LEU A 71 -15.78 8.67 -1.84
C LEU A 71 -16.52 8.18 -3.09
N LEU A 72 -15.78 7.66 -4.06
CA LEU A 72 -16.30 7.30 -5.37
C LEU A 72 -16.57 5.80 -5.49
N THR A 73 -17.69 5.45 -6.10
CA THR A 73 -17.93 4.11 -6.61
C THR A 73 -17.17 3.88 -7.92
N PRO A 74 -16.97 2.63 -8.35
CA PRO A 74 -16.34 2.35 -9.65
C PRO A 74 -17.03 3.01 -10.84
N GLU A 75 -18.36 3.19 -10.80
CA GLU A 75 -19.14 3.87 -11.83
C GLU A 75 -18.83 5.37 -11.88
N GLU A 76 -18.74 6.01 -10.71
CA GLU A 76 -18.47 7.45 -10.60
C GLU A 76 -17.06 7.81 -11.04
N ILE A 77 -16.08 6.91 -10.89
CA ILE A 77 -14.69 7.10 -11.35
C ILE A 77 -14.60 7.21 -12.87
N GLN A 78 -15.53 6.63 -13.62
CA GLN A 78 -15.56 6.72 -15.08
C GLN A 78 -15.90 8.14 -15.59
N ASP A 79 -16.42 9.01 -14.72
CA ASP A 79 -16.60 10.42 -15.04
C ASP A 79 -15.26 11.16 -14.95
N GLU A 80 -14.76 11.67 -16.10
CA GLU A 80 -13.46 12.36 -16.21
C GLU A 80 -13.38 13.68 -15.41
N SER A 81 -14.44 14.08 -14.74
CA SER A 81 -14.51 15.33 -13.97
C SER A 81 -13.70 15.32 -12.67
N HIS A 82 -13.26 14.15 -12.20
CA HIS A 82 -12.58 14.04 -10.91
C HIS A 82 -11.07 14.28 -11.00
N TYR A 83 -10.56 15.13 -10.10
CA TYR A 83 -9.12 15.28 -9.94
C TYR A 83 -8.49 13.99 -9.40
N MET A 84 -7.46 13.52 -10.09
CA MET A 84 -6.75 12.29 -9.74
C MET A 84 -5.24 12.51 -9.80
N ARG A 85 -4.51 11.80 -8.95
CA ARG A 85 -3.05 11.71 -8.97
C ARG A 85 -2.60 10.29 -8.68
N TYR A 86 -1.36 9.95 -9.05
CA TYR A 86 -0.74 8.70 -8.66
C TYR A 86 0.11 8.89 -7.40
N LEU A 87 0.07 7.90 -6.51
CA LEU A 87 0.84 7.94 -5.26
C LEU A 87 1.23 6.54 -4.77
N SER A 88 2.12 6.52 -3.78
CA SER A 88 2.46 5.32 -3.01
C SER A 88 1.85 5.42 -1.61
N ILE A 89 1.35 4.29 -1.09
CA ILE A 89 0.87 4.21 0.30
C ILE A 89 2.05 4.46 1.24
N GLY A 90 1.88 5.36 2.20
CA GLY A 90 2.93 5.79 3.13
C GLY A 90 3.69 7.04 2.70
N GLU A 91 3.51 7.55 1.49
CA GLU A 91 3.91 8.92 1.15
C GLU A 91 3.03 9.93 1.90
N GLN A 92 3.59 11.13 2.12
CA GLN A 92 2.79 12.23 2.72
C GLN A 92 1.58 12.51 1.82
N THR A 93 0.42 12.09 2.30
CA THR A 93 -0.81 12.20 1.52
C THR A 93 -1.65 13.31 2.10
N ASN A 94 -1.88 14.34 1.30
CA ASN A 94 -2.97 15.25 1.55
C ASN A 94 -4.24 14.62 0.99
N PHE A 95 -5.20 14.32 1.86
CA PHE A 95 -6.51 13.78 1.46
C PHE A 95 -7.39 14.82 0.78
N SER A 96 -7.05 16.09 0.90
CA SER A 96 -7.76 17.19 0.28
C SER A 96 -7.15 17.60 -1.06
N SER A 97 -7.86 18.41 -1.81
CA SER A 97 -7.40 18.96 -3.08
C SER A 97 -6.15 19.84 -2.91
N PRO A 98 -5.35 20.06 -3.95
CA PRO A 98 -4.16 20.92 -3.89
C PRO A 98 -4.44 22.34 -3.40
N ALA A 99 -5.68 22.82 -3.58
CA ALA A 99 -6.08 24.16 -3.16
C ALA A 99 -6.23 24.31 -1.63
N ASN A 100 -6.47 23.21 -0.91
CA ASN A 100 -6.62 23.23 0.55
C ASN A 100 -6.01 21.94 1.16
N PRO A 101 -4.70 21.84 1.27
CA PRO A 101 -4.02 20.62 1.70
C PRO A 101 -4.32 20.28 3.16
N SER A 102 -4.79 19.05 3.42
CA SER A 102 -5.08 18.52 4.75
C SER A 102 -4.64 17.04 4.83
N PRO A 103 -4.02 16.61 5.94
CA PRO A 103 -3.75 15.20 6.17
C PRO A 103 -4.99 14.41 6.60
N TYR A 104 -6.10 15.09 6.84
CA TYR A 104 -7.39 14.53 7.21
C TYR A 104 -8.38 14.69 6.07
N GLY A 105 -9.25 13.72 5.90
CA GLY A 105 -10.27 13.74 4.86
C GLY A 105 -10.65 12.34 4.41
N CYS A 106 -11.21 12.26 3.24
CA CYS A 106 -11.54 11.01 2.56
C CYS A 106 -10.85 10.95 1.21
N GLY A 107 -10.87 9.79 0.57
CA GLY A 107 -10.33 9.63 -0.76
C GLY A 107 -10.57 8.22 -1.26
N THR A 108 -10.54 8.07 -2.57
CA THR A 108 -10.71 6.78 -3.22
C THR A 108 -9.40 6.36 -3.87
N TYR A 109 -9.00 5.13 -3.62
CA TYR A 109 -7.84 4.48 -4.24
C TYR A 109 -8.31 3.48 -5.28
N GLN A 110 -7.64 3.45 -6.43
CA GLN A 110 -7.95 2.49 -7.48
C GLN A 110 -6.69 1.88 -8.09
N MET A 111 -6.75 0.57 -8.39
CA MET A 111 -5.70 -0.17 -9.08
C MET A 111 -6.30 -1.28 -9.93
N THR A 112 -5.83 -1.41 -11.16
CA THR A 112 -6.23 -2.50 -12.06
C THR A 112 -5.13 -3.55 -12.14
N PHE A 113 -5.50 -4.80 -11.95
CA PHE A 113 -4.62 -5.96 -12.02
C PHE A 113 -4.75 -6.66 -13.38
N PHE A 114 -3.62 -6.98 -13.99
CA PHE A 114 -3.48 -7.88 -15.13
C PHE A 114 -2.69 -9.09 -14.66
N LEU A 115 -3.39 -10.15 -14.29
CA LEU A 115 -2.82 -11.37 -13.71
C LEU A 115 -3.12 -12.57 -14.61
N PRO A 116 -2.20 -13.57 -14.70
CA PRO A 116 -2.44 -14.79 -15.45
C PRO A 116 -3.69 -15.54 -14.96
N GLU A 117 -4.31 -16.27 -15.88
CA GLU A 117 -5.34 -17.22 -15.53
C GLU A 117 -4.73 -18.43 -14.81
N ARG A 118 -5.26 -18.77 -13.65
CA ARG A 118 -4.87 -19.92 -12.84
C ARG A 118 -6.09 -20.68 -12.35
N LYS A 119 -5.90 -21.98 -12.03
CA LYS A 119 -6.93 -22.77 -11.35
C LYS A 119 -7.21 -22.27 -9.94
N GLU A 120 -6.15 -21.86 -9.24
CA GLU A 120 -6.22 -21.30 -7.89
C GLU A 120 -6.64 -19.83 -7.94
N THR A 121 -7.27 -19.40 -6.88
CA THR A 121 -7.62 -17.99 -6.67
C THR A 121 -6.42 -17.17 -6.22
N TYR A 122 -6.41 -15.90 -6.58
CA TYR A 122 -5.58 -14.89 -5.93
C TYR A 122 -6.21 -14.46 -4.61
N ALA A 123 -5.40 -14.17 -3.62
CA ALA A 123 -5.85 -13.65 -2.35
C ALA A 123 -5.29 -12.25 -2.12
N LEU A 124 -6.16 -11.31 -1.78
CA LEU A 124 -5.82 -9.97 -1.32
C LEU A 124 -6.04 -9.92 0.19
N GLU A 125 -4.95 -9.77 0.94
CA GLU A 125 -5.01 -9.51 2.37
C GLU A 125 -5.06 -8.00 2.62
N ILE A 126 -6.05 -7.58 3.39
CA ILE A 126 -6.21 -6.21 3.84
C ILE A 126 -5.94 -6.23 5.34
N PRO A 127 -4.79 -5.70 5.79
CA PRO A 127 -4.45 -5.65 7.21
C PRO A 127 -5.40 -4.71 7.96
N GLU A 128 -5.20 -4.60 9.26
CA GLU A 128 -5.94 -3.65 10.09
C GLU A 128 -5.78 -2.22 9.56
N VAL A 129 -6.87 -1.68 9.01
CA VAL A 129 -6.97 -0.29 8.55
C VAL A 129 -7.78 0.49 9.57
N PHE A 130 -7.21 1.59 10.09
CA PHE A 130 -7.83 2.45 11.10
C PHE A 130 -8.76 3.52 10.50
N SER A 131 -9.30 3.24 9.31
CA SER A 131 -10.29 4.08 8.62
C SER A 131 -11.49 3.24 8.20
N ALA A 132 -12.65 3.85 8.08
CA ALA A 132 -13.79 3.21 7.44
C ALA A 132 -13.57 3.18 5.92
N TYR A 133 -13.93 2.08 5.26
CA TYR A 133 -13.78 1.95 3.81
C TYR A 133 -14.77 0.97 3.21
N ASN A 134 -15.07 1.17 1.93
CA ASN A 134 -15.69 0.20 1.05
C ASN A 134 -14.62 -0.38 0.12
N LEU A 135 -14.73 -1.66 -0.19
CA LEU A 135 -13.87 -2.35 -1.14
C LEU A 135 -14.72 -2.91 -2.26
N TYR A 136 -14.40 -2.52 -3.48
CA TYR A 136 -15.02 -3.03 -4.68
C TYR A 136 -14.01 -3.85 -5.49
N LEU A 137 -14.47 -4.94 -6.09
CA LEU A 137 -13.79 -5.63 -7.18
C LEU A 137 -14.62 -5.46 -8.44
N ASP A 138 -14.05 -4.85 -9.46
CA ASP A 138 -14.75 -4.35 -10.63
C ASP A 138 -15.89 -3.40 -10.19
N HIS A 139 -17.15 -3.80 -10.31
CA HIS A 139 -18.33 -3.03 -9.89
C HIS A 139 -18.98 -3.55 -8.60
N ASP A 140 -18.54 -4.70 -8.11
CA ASP A 140 -19.17 -5.38 -6.98
C ASP A 140 -18.60 -4.89 -5.65
N LEU A 141 -19.44 -4.42 -4.75
CA LEU A 141 -19.08 -4.15 -3.36
C LEU A 141 -18.85 -5.48 -2.64
N ILE A 142 -17.57 -5.80 -2.37
CA ILE A 142 -17.17 -7.07 -1.74
C ILE A 142 -17.09 -6.94 -0.22
N LEU A 143 -16.72 -5.77 0.27
CA LEU A 143 -16.48 -5.56 1.69
C LEU A 143 -16.80 -4.12 2.08
N GLN A 144 -17.53 -3.97 3.18
CA GLN A 144 -17.72 -2.70 3.87
C GLN A 144 -17.17 -2.79 5.29
N MET A 145 -16.26 -1.90 5.63
CA MET A 145 -15.61 -1.83 6.94
C MET A 145 -15.94 -0.52 7.62
N GLY A 146 -16.85 -0.59 8.61
CA GLY A 146 -17.41 0.59 9.26
C GLY A 146 -18.35 1.37 8.35
N GLU A 147 -18.45 2.68 8.58
CA GLU A 147 -19.35 3.59 7.85
C GLU A 147 -18.52 4.72 7.21
N PRO A 148 -18.08 4.59 5.96
CA PRO A 148 -17.18 5.57 5.33
C PRO A 148 -17.77 6.98 5.29
N ALA A 149 -19.05 7.13 4.98
CA ALA A 149 -19.71 8.44 4.94
C ALA A 149 -19.73 9.17 6.30
N GLN A 150 -19.63 8.42 7.40
CA GLN A 150 -19.62 8.96 8.77
C GLN A 150 -18.21 8.95 9.37
N GLY A 151 -17.23 8.36 8.70
CA GLY A 151 -15.88 8.21 9.20
C GLY A 151 -15.76 7.28 10.42
N THR A 152 -16.71 6.35 10.62
CA THR A 152 -16.70 5.42 11.75
C THR A 152 -16.01 4.11 11.37
N PRO A 153 -14.76 3.85 11.82
CA PRO A 153 -13.99 2.68 11.40
C PRO A 153 -14.46 1.39 12.07
N LEU A 154 -14.31 0.27 11.36
CA LEU A 154 -14.32 -1.08 11.91
C LEU A 154 -12.96 -1.72 11.61
N VAL A 155 -12.13 -1.89 12.62
CA VAL A 155 -10.74 -2.33 12.46
C VAL A 155 -10.65 -3.85 12.57
N GLN A 156 -10.42 -4.53 11.45
CA GLN A 156 -10.25 -5.99 11.38
C GLN A 156 -9.42 -6.36 10.16
N ASN A 157 -8.63 -7.45 10.26
CA ASN A 157 -8.03 -8.09 9.11
C ASN A 157 -9.09 -8.74 8.23
N ARG A 158 -8.94 -8.60 6.91
CA ARG A 158 -9.81 -9.22 5.91
C ARG A 158 -8.98 -9.85 4.81
N MET A 159 -9.54 -10.91 4.23
CA MET A 159 -9.00 -11.55 3.04
C MET A 159 -10.11 -11.67 2.01
N VAL A 160 -9.81 -11.26 0.79
CA VAL A 160 -10.71 -11.33 -0.37
C VAL A 160 -10.03 -12.17 -1.44
N THR A 161 -10.78 -13.02 -2.12
CA THR A 161 -10.23 -13.86 -3.20
C THR A 161 -10.89 -13.53 -4.53
N PHE A 162 -10.11 -13.63 -5.60
CA PHE A 162 -10.58 -13.38 -6.97
C PHE A 162 -9.80 -14.22 -7.99
N HIS A 163 -10.28 -14.27 -9.23
CA HIS A 163 -9.63 -14.99 -10.32
C HIS A 163 -8.91 -14.03 -11.26
N GLY A 164 -7.77 -14.47 -11.81
CA GLY A 164 -7.07 -13.78 -12.90
C GLY A 164 -7.61 -14.16 -14.28
N GLY A 165 -6.82 -13.87 -15.31
CA GLY A 165 -7.14 -14.16 -16.72
C GLY A 165 -7.90 -13.04 -17.43
N LYS A 166 -8.52 -12.14 -16.68
CA LYS A 166 -9.11 -10.88 -17.15
C LYS A 166 -8.62 -9.73 -16.26
N PRO A 167 -8.65 -8.48 -16.73
CA PRO A 167 -8.42 -7.34 -15.86
C PRO A 167 -9.40 -7.33 -14.68
N VAL A 168 -8.90 -7.05 -13.49
CA VAL A 168 -9.69 -6.90 -12.26
C VAL A 168 -9.33 -5.57 -11.63
N THR A 169 -10.31 -4.72 -11.41
CA THR A 169 -10.11 -3.40 -10.81
C THR A 169 -10.52 -3.41 -9.34
N LEU A 170 -9.58 -3.02 -8.50
CA LEU A 170 -9.77 -2.83 -7.07
C LEU A 170 -10.01 -1.35 -6.80
N THR A 171 -11.10 -1.03 -6.12
CA THR A 171 -11.43 0.34 -5.66
C THR A 171 -11.69 0.32 -4.15
N ILE A 172 -11.05 1.21 -3.42
CA ILE A 172 -11.14 1.33 -1.96
C ILE A 172 -11.49 2.77 -1.58
#